data_fe62c7dbd8f879ac80d5cd3f3e4ebe02
#
_entry.id   fe62c7dbd8f879ac80d5cd3f3e4ebe02
#
_cell.length_a   1.000
_cell.length_b   1.000
_cell.length_c   1.000
_cell.angle_alpha   90.00
_cell.angle_beta   90.00
_cell.angle_gamma   90.00
#
_symmetry.space_group_name_H-M   'P 1'
#
loop_
_entity.id
_entity.type
_entity.pdbx_description
1 polymer ?
#
loop_
_entity_poly.entity_id
_entity_poly.type
_entity_poly.pdbx_seq_one_letter_code
_entity_poly.pdbx_strand_id
1 'polypeptide(L)'
;MLATSGHRFLEFLRRYMRFCHITLLILMMQAASAQDKPPGSDAPRGTWATAPRHSAGIAPDPLQWIDSAIVQVYAAGTYGWRGYFAVHPWIIYKRRGEVSYTRYDVVGWRAPNVVQRNYAVPDGLWYGATPKLLVDHRGTDLEPMVDAIEAAILSYPYADQYRSYPGPNSNTFLAHIGREVKALQLDLPANAIGKDFRPISDPLGMSPTGSGLQFSVLGLFGLSVGSQEGFEINLLGLGFGLDLNPPALRLPFVGRLGFDR
;
A
#
# COMPACT_ATOMS: atom_id res chain seq x y z
N MET A 1 -1.68 36.04 -32.12
CA MET A 1 -2.75 36.11 -31.10
C MET A 1 -3.14 34.73 -30.46
N LEU A 2 -2.43 33.64 -30.71
CA LEU A 2 -2.75 32.31 -30.18
C LEU A 2 -1.93 31.88 -28.93
N ALA A 3 -0.87 32.59 -28.57
CA ALA A 3 0.03 32.22 -27.48
C ALA A 3 -0.48 32.61 -26.07
N THR A 4 -1.42 33.55 -25.96
CA THR A 4 -1.92 34.06 -24.67
C THR A 4 -3.06 33.22 -24.08
N SER A 5 -3.73 32.38 -24.88
CA SER A 5 -4.82 31.50 -24.43
C SER A 5 -4.32 30.29 -23.62
N GLY A 6 -3.21 29.69 -24.03
CA GLY A 6 -2.65 28.51 -23.36
C GLY A 6 -2.10 28.80 -21.95
N HIS A 7 -1.50 29.96 -21.76
CA HIS A 7 -0.94 30.37 -20.47
C HIS A 7 -2.05 30.58 -19.42
N ARG A 8 -3.15 31.24 -19.83
CA ARG A 8 -4.33 31.47 -18.97
C ARG A 8 -5.05 30.19 -18.60
N PHE A 9 -5.12 29.22 -19.52
CA PHE A 9 -5.71 27.92 -19.27
C PHE A 9 -4.88 27.09 -18.27
N LEU A 10 -3.55 27.12 -18.40
CA LEU A 10 -2.63 26.46 -17.44
C LEU A 10 -2.67 27.10 -16.04
N GLU A 11 -2.78 28.41 -15.95
CA GLU A 11 -2.95 29.11 -14.67
C GLU A 11 -4.31 28.81 -14.03
N PHE A 12 -5.37 28.75 -14.83
CA PHE A 12 -6.71 28.35 -14.37
C PHE A 12 -6.68 26.91 -13.82
N LEU A 13 -6.08 25.96 -14.56
CA LEU A 13 -5.90 24.57 -14.10
C LEU A 13 -5.08 24.48 -12.81
N ARG A 14 -3.99 25.24 -12.68
CA ARG A 14 -3.19 25.30 -11.45
C ARG A 14 -3.96 25.86 -10.26
N ARG A 15 -4.75 26.90 -10.47
CA ARG A 15 -5.61 27.48 -9.42
C ARG A 15 -6.74 26.52 -9.03
N TYR A 16 -7.38 25.90 -10.01
CA TYR A 16 -8.45 24.91 -9.78
C TYR A 16 -7.93 23.68 -9.05
N MET A 17 -6.76 23.14 -9.44
CA MET A 17 -6.12 22.04 -8.73
C MET A 17 -5.75 22.41 -7.29
N ARG A 18 -5.21 23.61 -7.04
CA ARG A 18 -4.94 24.09 -5.68
C ARG A 18 -6.21 24.23 -4.85
N PHE A 19 -7.26 24.75 -5.44
CA PHE A 19 -8.56 24.88 -4.76
C PHE A 19 -9.16 23.51 -4.44
N CYS A 20 -9.16 22.56 -5.38
CA CYS A 20 -9.59 21.19 -5.15
C CYS A 20 -8.75 20.48 -4.07
N HIS A 21 -7.42 20.69 -4.05
CA HIS A 21 -6.55 20.16 -3.01
C HIS A 21 -6.88 20.73 -1.63
N ILE A 22 -7.11 22.03 -1.53
CA ILE A 22 -7.45 22.71 -0.27
C ILE A 22 -8.84 22.24 0.21
N THR A 23 -9.83 22.19 -0.69
CA THR A 23 -11.20 21.75 -0.35
C THR A 23 -11.22 20.27 0.07
N LEU A 24 -10.47 19.41 -0.62
CA LEU A 24 -10.33 17.99 -0.25
C LEU A 24 -9.63 17.84 1.11
N LEU A 25 -8.57 18.64 1.37
CA LEU A 25 -7.90 18.65 2.67
C LEU A 25 -8.83 19.10 3.80
N ILE A 26 -9.65 20.13 3.56
CA ILE A 26 -10.63 20.64 4.54
C ILE A 26 -11.73 19.60 4.79
N LEU A 27 -12.25 18.96 3.74
CA LEU A 27 -13.23 17.86 3.87
C LEU A 27 -12.64 16.66 4.62
N MET A 28 -11.37 16.30 4.34
CA MET A 28 -10.64 15.27 5.05
C MET A 28 -10.41 15.62 6.52
N MET A 29 -10.08 16.88 6.83
CA MET A 29 -9.94 17.36 8.22
C MET A 29 -11.28 17.38 8.98
N GLN A 30 -12.37 17.71 8.31
CA GLN A 30 -13.72 17.67 8.91
C GLN A 30 -14.20 16.24 9.13
N ALA A 31 -13.93 15.32 8.20
CA ALA A 31 -14.21 13.89 8.38
C ALA A 31 -13.40 13.29 9.54
N ALA A 32 -12.14 13.72 9.71
CA ALA A 32 -11.28 13.28 10.81
C ALA A 32 -11.75 13.81 12.18
N SER A 33 -12.42 14.95 12.21
CA SER A 33 -12.97 15.53 13.47
C SER A 33 -14.33 14.93 13.87
N ALA A 34 -15.01 14.23 12.96
CA ALA A 34 -16.34 13.68 13.18
C ALA A 34 -16.35 12.17 13.45
N GLN A 35 -15.20 11.49 13.37
CA GLN A 35 -15.12 10.04 13.59
C GLN A 35 -14.41 9.71 14.90
N ASP A 36 -15.10 8.95 15.73
CA ASP A 36 -14.50 8.16 16.79
C ASP A 36 -13.34 7.31 16.23
N LYS A 37 -12.33 7.14 17.07
CA LYS A 37 -11.09 6.35 16.91
C LYS A 37 -11.10 5.31 15.78
N PRO A 38 -10.13 5.28 14.86
CA PRO A 38 -10.08 4.26 13.81
C PRO A 38 -10.05 2.86 14.42
N PRO A 39 -10.72 1.86 13.80
CA PRO A 39 -10.73 0.48 14.29
C PRO A 39 -9.28 -0.03 14.43
N GLY A 40 -8.94 -0.53 15.64
CA GLY A 40 -7.59 -1.04 15.96
C GLY A 40 -6.64 -0.02 16.60
N SER A 41 -7.08 1.13 17.10
CA SER A 41 -6.24 2.16 17.72
C SER A 41 -6.31 2.18 19.26
N ASP A 42 -6.32 1.04 19.91
CA ASP A 42 -6.53 0.97 21.38
C ASP A 42 -5.33 1.33 22.26
N ALA A 43 -4.12 1.47 21.69
CA ALA A 43 -2.95 1.91 22.42
C ALA A 43 -2.72 3.42 22.28
N PRO A 44 -2.28 4.13 23.35
CA PRO A 44 -1.81 5.50 23.24
C PRO A 44 -0.66 5.55 22.23
N ARG A 45 -0.82 6.28 21.14
CA ARG A 45 0.18 6.27 20.03
C ARG A 45 1.49 6.97 20.38
N GLY A 46 1.64 7.53 21.58
CA GLY A 46 2.86 8.18 22.00
C GLY A 46 3.34 9.28 21.03
N THR A 47 4.57 9.75 21.20
CA THR A 47 5.28 10.55 20.20
C THR A 47 5.90 9.63 19.16
N TRP A 48 6.42 10.16 18.05
CA TRP A 48 7.19 9.40 17.07
C TRP A 48 8.30 8.54 17.70
N ALA A 49 8.99 9.06 18.71
CA ALA A 49 10.09 8.36 19.39
C ALA A 49 9.60 7.25 20.35
N THR A 50 8.43 7.44 20.98
CA THR A 50 7.92 6.57 22.05
C THR A 50 6.77 5.66 21.61
N ALA A 51 6.28 5.82 20.38
CA ALA A 51 5.20 4.99 19.85
C ALA A 51 5.58 3.50 19.86
N PRO A 52 4.69 2.61 20.33
CA PRO A 52 4.97 1.19 20.44
C PRO A 52 5.23 0.55 19.07
N ARG A 53 6.19 -0.39 19.03
CA ARG A 53 6.63 -1.12 17.81
C ARG A 53 6.85 -2.60 18.09
N HIS A 54 6.39 -3.11 19.24
CA HIS A 54 6.49 -4.51 19.59
C HIS A 54 5.58 -5.37 18.70
N SER A 55 5.77 -6.67 18.71
CA SER A 55 4.93 -7.62 18.00
C SER A 55 3.45 -7.47 18.40
N ALA A 56 2.56 -7.55 17.43
CA ALA A 56 1.12 -7.61 17.64
C ALA A 56 0.64 -9.04 18.00
N GLY A 57 1.52 -10.03 17.95
CA GLY A 57 1.21 -11.44 18.27
C GLY A 57 0.36 -12.13 17.20
N ILE A 58 0.39 -11.66 15.96
CA ILE A 58 -0.44 -12.19 14.86
C ILE A 58 0.35 -13.02 13.85
N ALA A 59 1.68 -12.86 13.77
CA ALA A 59 2.51 -13.74 12.96
C ALA A 59 2.59 -15.14 13.61
N PRO A 60 2.45 -16.22 12.83
CA PRO A 60 2.62 -17.57 13.35
C PRO A 60 4.00 -17.79 13.98
N ASP A 61 4.08 -18.63 15.03
CA ASP A 61 5.36 -19.03 15.58
C ASP A 61 6.14 -19.85 14.51
N PRO A 62 7.31 -19.37 14.06
CA PRO A 62 8.08 -20.05 13.02
C PRO A 62 8.51 -21.46 13.40
N LEU A 63 8.68 -21.77 14.70
CA LEU A 63 9.03 -23.11 15.17
C LEU A 63 7.88 -24.10 15.02
N GLN A 64 6.64 -23.65 15.22
CA GLN A 64 5.45 -24.50 15.00
C GLN A 64 5.21 -24.80 13.52
N TRP A 65 5.78 -23.99 12.63
CA TRP A 65 5.67 -24.11 11.18
C TRP A 65 7.01 -24.43 10.53
N ILE A 66 7.90 -25.14 11.22
CA ILE A 66 9.26 -25.39 10.76
C ILE A 66 9.32 -26.09 9.40
N ASP A 67 8.39 -27.02 9.15
CA ASP A 67 8.32 -27.79 7.90
C ASP A 67 7.57 -27.10 6.76
N SER A 68 7.14 -25.83 6.96
CA SER A 68 6.41 -25.06 5.98
C SER A 68 7.08 -23.71 5.72
N ALA A 69 7.02 -23.24 4.48
CA ALA A 69 7.26 -21.85 4.18
C ALA A 69 6.00 -21.01 4.51
N ILE A 70 6.21 -19.75 4.86
CA ILE A 70 5.14 -18.79 5.15
C ILE A 70 5.44 -17.49 4.42
N VAL A 71 4.43 -16.92 3.77
CA VAL A 71 4.48 -15.57 3.17
C VAL A 71 3.27 -14.80 3.65
N GLN A 72 3.50 -13.65 4.27
CA GLN A 72 2.43 -12.77 4.75
C GLN A 72 2.69 -11.32 4.37
N VAL A 73 1.63 -10.61 4.03
CA VAL A 73 1.66 -9.15 3.82
C VAL A 73 0.77 -8.49 4.84
N TYR A 74 1.30 -7.45 5.45
CA TYR A 74 0.59 -6.64 6.43
C TYR A 74 0.46 -5.20 5.96
N ALA A 75 -0.52 -4.48 6.49
CA ALA A 75 -0.62 -3.04 6.38
C ALA A 75 -1.15 -2.44 7.68
N ALA A 76 -0.60 -1.30 8.07
CA ALA A 76 -1.06 -0.54 9.22
C ALA A 76 -1.25 0.94 8.87
N GLY A 77 -2.11 1.64 9.58
CA GLY A 77 -2.26 3.09 9.43
C GLY A 77 -0.93 3.81 9.65
N THR A 78 -0.61 4.79 8.82
CA THR A 78 0.60 5.60 8.98
C THR A 78 0.56 6.42 10.27
N TYR A 79 1.71 6.95 10.70
CA TYR A 79 1.80 7.68 11.96
C TYR A 79 0.94 8.97 11.99
N GLY A 80 0.30 9.22 13.14
CA GLY A 80 -0.50 10.40 13.41
C GLY A 80 -1.77 10.48 12.56
N TRP A 81 -2.25 11.68 12.28
CA TRP A 81 -3.47 11.94 11.52
C TRP A 81 -3.46 11.34 10.09
N ARG A 82 -2.27 11.15 9.51
CA ARG A 82 -2.12 10.51 8.19
C ARG A 82 -2.64 9.08 8.18
N GLY A 83 -2.62 8.38 9.33
CA GLY A 83 -3.10 7.01 9.45
C GLY A 83 -4.61 6.83 9.21
N TYR A 84 -5.39 7.93 9.22
CA TYR A 84 -6.80 7.90 8.79
C TYR A 84 -6.92 7.74 7.27
N PHE A 85 -5.93 8.20 6.52
CA PHE A 85 -5.99 8.35 5.07
C PHE A 85 -5.05 7.44 4.31
N ALA A 86 -4.00 6.93 4.96
CA ALA A 86 -2.96 6.17 4.31
C ALA A 86 -2.46 5.02 5.18
N VAL A 87 -2.02 3.97 4.53
CA VAL A 87 -1.41 2.80 5.16
C VAL A 87 0.06 2.68 4.80
N HIS A 88 0.80 2.00 5.67
CA HIS A 88 2.15 1.52 5.43
C HIS A 88 2.11 -0.01 5.36
N PRO A 89 2.35 -0.62 4.21
CA PRO A 89 2.42 -2.06 4.06
C PRO A 89 3.86 -2.56 4.13
N TRP A 90 4.00 -3.84 4.50
CA TRP A 90 5.26 -4.59 4.45
C TRP A 90 4.99 -6.06 4.17
N ILE A 91 6.04 -6.79 3.79
CA ILE A 91 6.01 -8.23 3.54
C ILE A 91 6.93 -8.95 4.52
N ILE A 92 6.49 -10.09 5.01
CA ILE A 92 7.32 -11.04 5.73
C ILE A 92 7.27 -12.41 5.04
N TYR A 93 8.35 -13.13 5.12
CA TYR A 93 8.38 -14.54 4.75
C TYR A 93 9.38 -15.32 5.60
N LYS A 94 9.21 -16.61 5.65
CA LYS A 94 10.21 -17.60 6.06
C LYS A 94 10.18 -18.79 5.13
N ARG A 95 11.33 -19.36 4.87
CA ARG A 95 11.48 -20.61 4.13
C ARG A 95 11.24 -21.81 5.04
N ARG A 96 11.01 -22.96 4.45
CA ARG A 96 11.01 -24.23 5.18
C ARG A 96 12.34 -24.41 5.92
N GLY A 97 12.30 -24.86 7.18
CA GLY A 97 13.48 -25.02 8.03
C GLY A 97 13.98 -23.73 8.70
N GLU A 98 13.51 -22.55 8.30
CA GLU A 98 13.87 -21.30 8.98
C GLU A 98 13.10 -21.10 10.29
N VAL A 99 13.80 -20.63 11.31
CA VAL A 99 13.27 -20.39 12.68
C VAL A 99 12.92 -18.91 12.91
N SER A 100 13.05 -18.08 11.90
CA SER A 100 12.77 -16.63 11.97
C SER A 100 12.24 -16.14 10.63
N TYR A 101 11.50 -15.02 10.67
CA TYR A 101 11.02 -14.34 9.48
C TYR A 101 12.06 -13.38 8.93
N THR A 102 12.07 -13.23 7.62
CA THR A 102 12.64 -12.08 6.91
C THR A 102 11.52 -11.08 6.64
N ARG A 103 11.74 -9.82 6.96
CA ARG A 103 10.80 -8.71 6.70
C ARG A 103 11.43 -7.70 5.76
N TYR A 104 10.63 -7.18 4.80
CA TYR A 104 10.99 -6.06 3.96
C TYR A 104 10.00 -4.91 4.06
N ASP A 105 10.56 -3.71 4.25
CA ASP A 105 9.87 -2.42 4.32
C ASP A 105 10.51 -1.42 3.35
N VAL A 106 9.74 -0.41 2.94
CA VAL A 106 10.29 0.79 2.29
C VAL A 106 10.04 2.00 3.16
N VAL A 107 11.11 2.63 3.64
CA VAL A 107 11.04 3.75 4.60
C VAL A 107 11.84 4.96 4.11
N GLY A 108 11.17 6.10 3.99
CA GLY A 108 11.73 7.30 3.35
C GLY A 108 12.90 7.96 4.10
N TRP A 109 12.94 7.83 5.43
CA TRP A 109 14.04 8.39 6.23
C TRP A 109 15.36 7.61 6.15
N ARG A 110 15.38 6.54 5.34
CA ARG A 110 16.59 5.76 5.03
C ARG A 110 17.17 6.07 3.65
N ALA A 111 16.62 7.08 2.95
CA ALA A 111 17.15 7.46 1.64
C ALA A 111 18.67 7.73 1.71
N PRO A 112 19.45 7.31 0.70
CA PRO A 112 19.00 6.70 -0.56
C PRO A 112 18.69 5.19 -0.50
N ASN A 113 18.91 4.51 0.59
CA ASN A 113 18.64 3.08 0.75
C ASN A 113 17.26 2.89 1.37
N VAL A 114 16.19 3.08 0.61
CA VAL A 114 14.82 3.09 1.16
C VAL A 114 14.25 1.69 1.41
N VAL A 115 14.70 0.67 0.66
CA VAL A 115 14.34 -0.73 0.88
C VAL A 115 15.12 -1.27 2.07
N GLN A 116 14.42 -1.69 3.10
CA GLN A 116 15.03 -2.16 4.35
C GLN A 116 14.67 -3.61 4.62
N ARG A 117 15.68 -4.41 4.97
CA ARG A 117 15.52 -5.78 5.44
C ARG A 117 15.55 -5.81 6.96
N ASN A 118 14.58 -6.48 7.59
CA ASN A 118 14.49 -6.65 9.04
C ASN A 118 14.55 -5.34 9.83
N TYR A 119 13.90 -4.29 9.29
CA TYR A 119 13.83 -2.98 9.93
C TYR A 119 13.08 -3.01 11.27
N ALA A 120 12.07 -3.84 11.37
CA ALA A 120 11.25 -4.01 12.56
C ALA A 120 10.88 -5.50 12.75
N VAL A 121 10.26 -5.84 13.88
CA VAL A 121 9.77 -7.20 14.14
C VAL A 121 8.69 -7.59 13.12
N PRO A 122 8.52 -8.88 12.81
CA PRO A 122 7.72 -9.34 11.66
C PRO A 122 6.32 -8.73 11.58
N ASP A 123 5.56 -8.78 12.66
CA ASP A 123 4.18 -8.30 12.79
C ASP A 123 4.08 -7.07 13.72
N GLY A 124 5.14 -6.27 13.79
CA GLY A 124 5.23 -5.14 14.72
C GLY A 124 4.16 -4.08 14.51
N LEU A 125 3.72 -3.48 15.60
CA LEU A 125 2.91 -2.26 15.56
C LEU A 125 3.66 -1.18 14.74
N TRP A 126 2.97 -0.56 13.81
CA TRP A 126 3.53 0.56 13.05
C TRP A 126 3.28 1.85 13.77
N TYR A 127 4.23 2.23 14.62
CA TYR A 127 4.12 3.43 15.49
C TYR A 127 2.79 3.47 16.25
N GLY A 128 2.43 2.35 16.89
CA GLY A 128 1.21 2.20 17.69
C GLY A 128 -0.03 1.81 16.88
N ALA A 129 0.04 1.73 15.55
CA ALA A 129 -1.05 1.21 14.74
C ALA A 129 -0.95 -0.31 14.62
N THR A 130 -2.05 -1.01 14.89
CA THR A 130 -2.14 -2.46 14.75
C THR A 130 -2.13 -2.87 13.28
N PRO A 131 -1.24 -3.80 12.85
CA PRO A 131 -1.24 -4.30 11.51
C PRO A 131 -2.48 -5.14 11.21
N LYS A 132 -2.96 -5.03 9.97
CA LYS A 132 -3.94 -5.94 9.38
C LYS A 132 -3.24 -6.87 8.43
N LEU A 133 -3.58 -8.15 8.50
CA LEU A 133 -3.13 -9.18 7.57
C LEU A 133 -3.87 -9.00 6.24
N LEU A 134 -3.14 -8.87 5.14
CA LEU A 134 -3.68 -8.74 3.78
C LEU A 134 -3.54 -10.05 3.00
N VAL A 135 -2.43 -10.77 3.21
CA VAL A 135 -2.10 -12.03 2.55
C VAL A 135 -1.54 -13.00 3.57
N ASP A 136 -1.96 -14.26 3.49
CA ASP A 136 -1.45 -15.35 4.32
C ASP A 136 -1.35 -16.64 3.48
N HIS A 137 -0.14 -16.94 3.03
CA HIS A 137 0.18 -18.20 2.37
C HIS A 137 1.06 -19.05 3.28
N ARG A 138 0.69 -20.31 3.46
CA ARG A 138 1.43 -21.30 4.26
C ARG A 138 1.44 -22.62 3.53
N GLY A 139 2.59 -23.27 3.42
CA GLY A 139 2.70 -24.57 2.78
C GLY A 139 4.12 -25.01 2.54
N THR A 140 4.25 -26.24 2.07
CA THR A 140 5.55 -26.88 1.77
C THR A 140 6.06 -26.55 0.36
N ASP A 141 5.21 -26.00 -0.48
CA ASP A 141 5.41 -25.74 -1.91
C ASP A 141 5.55 -24.25 -2.26
N LEU A 142 5.78 -23.39 -1.25
CA LEU A 142 5.87 -21.94 -1.43
C LEU A 142 7.28 -21.42 -1.75
N GLU A 143 8.31 -22.27 -1.77
CA GLU A 143 9.69 -21.85 -2.08
C GLU A 143 9.78 -21.06 -3.40
N PRO A 144 9.13 -21.49 -4.52
CA PRO A 144 9.16 -20.71 -5.75
C PRO A 144 8.53 -19.32 -5.62
N MET A 145 7.52 -19.17 -4.75
CA MET A 145 6.91 -17.86 -4.46
C MET A 145 7.89 -16.97 -3.70
N VAL A 146 8.62 -17.52 -2.72
CA VAL A 146 9.64 -16.76 -1.98
C VAL A 146 10.77 -16.33 -2.91
N ASP A 147 11.25 -17.20 -3.80
CA ASP A 147 12.27 -16.86 -4.81
C ASP A 147 11.79 -15.74 -5.73
N ALA A 148 10.54 -15.80 -6.19
CA ALA A 148 9.95 -14.75 -7.02
C ALA A 148 9.79 -13.42 -6.27
N ILE A 149 9.44 -13.45 -4.98
CA ILE A 149 9.38 -12.24 -4.13
C ILE A 149 10.76 -11.62 -3.97
N GLU A 150 11.80 -12.41 -3.71
CA GLU A 150 13.17 -11.91 -3.60
C GLU A 150 13.65 -11.28 -4.93
N ALA A 151 13.34 -11.92 -6.06
CA ALA A 151 13.63 -11.36 -7.38
C ALA A 151 12.89 -10.05 -7.63
N ALA A 152 11.61 -9.96 -7.24
CA ALA A 152 10.83 -8.74 -7.35
C ALA A 152 11.38 -7.62 -6.45
N ILE A 153 11.84 -7.93 -5.24
CA ILE A 153 12.50 -6.95 -4.36
C ILE A 153 13.77 -6.38 -5.00
N LEU A 154 14.59 -7.25 -5.60
CA LEU A 154 15.83 -6.84 -6.27
C LEU A 154 15.59 -6.01 -7.53
N SER A 155 14.50 -6.25 -8.25
CA SER A 155 14.13 -5.52 -9.47
C SER A 155 13.35 -4.22 -9.19
N TYR A 156 13.10 -3.85 -7.93
CA TYR A 156 12.34 -2.65 -7.60
C TYR A 156 13.03 -1.38 -8.12
N PRO A 157 12.40 -0.62 -9.04
CA PRO A 157 13.09 0.45 -9.78
C PRO A 157 13.32 1.73 -8.97
N TYR A 158 12.77 1.83 -7.75
CA TYR A 158 12.84 3.03 -6.91
C TYR A 158 13.51 2.74 -5.56
N ALA A 159 14.53 1.85 -5.54
CA ALA A 159 15.20 1.44 -4.31
C ALA A 159 15.97 2.57 -3.61
N ASP A 160 16.25 3.65 -4.32
CA ASP A 160 16.96 4.86 -3.85
C ASP A 160 16.07 6.09 -3.66
N GLN A 161 14.76 5.97 -3.98
CA GLN A 161 13.82 7.09 -4.02
C GLN A 161 12.63 6.86 -3.10
N TYR A 162 12.18 7.94 -2.46
CA TYR A 162 10.96 7.94 -1.68
C TYR A 162 10.22 9.26 -1.75
N ARG A 163 8.95 9.20 -2.08
CA ARG A 163 8.01 10.31 -1.97
C ARG A 163 6.75 9.80 -1.29
N SER A 164 6.44 10.35 -0.13
CA SER A 164 5.24 9.93 0.63
C SER A 164 3.95 10.13 -0.17
N TYR A 165 3.91 11.13 -1.04
CA TYR A 165 2.80 11.43 -1.93
C TYR A 165 3.30 12.04 -3.25
N PRO A 166 2.82 11.64 -4.41
CA PRO A 166 1.92 10.50 -4.67
C PRO A 166 2.63 9.15 -4.70
N GLY A 167 3.93 9.10 -4.58
CA GLY A 167 4.83 7.97 -4.67
C GLY A 167 6.09 8.34 -5.49
N PRO A 168 7.08 7.43 -5.65
CA PRO A 168 7.09 6.05 -5.13
C PRO A 168 7.27 5.99 -3.61
N ASN A 169 6.63 5.01 -2.96
CA ASN A 169 6.64 4.80 -1.51
C ASN A 169 6.44 3.31 -1.15
N SER A 170 6.14 2.99 0.12
CA SER A 170 5.92 1.61 0.57
C SER A 170 4.77 0.89 -0.16
N ASN A 171 3.71 1.61 -0.51
CA ASN A 171 2.61 1.02 -1.28
C ASN A 171 3.03 0.74 -2.74
N THR A 172 3.84 1.62 -3.34
CA THR A 172 4.42 1.40 -4.67
C THR A 172 5.31 0.15 -4.70
N PHE A 173 6.08 -0.07 -3.63
CA PHE A 173 6.95 -1.24 -3.49
C PHE A 173 6.14 -2.54 -3.43
N LEU A 174 5.12 -2.60 -2.56
CA LEU A 174 4.28 -3.80 -2.48
C LEU A 174 3.44 -4.01 -3.74
N ALA A 175 2.98 -2.95 -4.40
CA ALA A 175 2.31 -3.05 -5.69
C ALA A 175 3.25 -3.58 -6.79
N HIS A 176 4.54 -3.23 -6.76
CA HIS A 176 5.55 -3.83 -7.65
C HIS A 176 5.67 -5.34 -7.40
N ILE A 177 5.83 -5.77 -6.16
CA ILE A 177 5.87 -7.20 -5.82
C ILE A 177 4.59 -7.92 -6.29
N GLY A 178 3.41 -7.32 -6.07
CA GLY A 178 2.14 -7.90 -6.52
C GLY A 178 2.05 -8.08 -8.05
N ARG A 179 2.60 -7.14 -8.83
CA ARG A 179 2.66 -7.24 -10.30
C ARG A 179 3.58 -8.36 -10.76
N GLU A 180 4.75 -8.49 -10.14
CA GLU A 180 5.75 -9.50 -10.50
C GLU A 180 5.35 -10.89 -10.01
N VAL A 181 4.70 -10.99 -8.86
CA VAL A 181 4.35 -12.27 -8.20
C VAL A 181 2.83 -12.41 -8.12
N LYS A 182 2.19 -12.72 -9.25
CA LYS A 182 0.71 -12.88 -9.32
C LYS A 182 0.16 -13.91 -8.34
N ALA A 183 0.92 -14.98 -8.08
CA ALA A 183 0.53 -16.01 -7.12
C ALA A 183 0.39 -15.50 -5.68
N LEU A 184 1.00 -14.34 -5.36
CA LEU A 184 0.84 -13.67 -4.07
C LEU A 184 -0.59 -13.19 -3.84
N GLN A 185 -1.35 -12.93 -4.91
CA GLN A 185 -2.75 -12.43 -4.87
C GLN A 185 -2.92 -11.20 -3.96
N LEU A 186 -1.93 -10.31 -3.99
CA LEU A 186 -1.91 -9.12 -3.14
C LEU A 186 -2.89 -8.08 -3.64
N ASP A 187 -3.91 -7.82 -2.85
CA ASP A 187 -4.88 -6.76 -3.07
C ASP A 187 -4.72 -5.67 -2.00
N LEU A 188 -4.05 -4.59 -2.39
CA LEU A 188 -3.81 -3.47 -1.50
C LEU A 188 -5.10 -2.65 -1.29
N PRO A 189 -5.33 -2.14 -0.06
CA PRO A 189 -6.55 -1.40 0.24
C PRO A 189 -6.67 -0.10 -0.56
N ALA A 190 -7.90 0.39 -0.71
CA ALA A 190 -8.23 1.60 -1.48
C ALA A 190 -7.50 2.87 -1.00
N ASN A 191 -7.07 2.92 0.25
CA ASN A 191 -6.27 3.98 0.85
C ASN A 191 -4.75 3.70 0.87
N ALA A 192 -4.28 2.72 0.11
CA ALA A 192 -2.85 2.47 -0.10
C ALA A 192 -2.29 3.47 -1.13
N ILE A 193 -2.18 4.73 -0.73
CA ILE A 193 -1.71 5.83 -1.59
C ILE A 193 -0.33 5.50 -2.16
N GLY A 194 -0.21 5.52 -3.49
CA GLY A 194 1.01 5.16 -4.22
C GLY A 194 1.02 3.75 -4.79
N LYS A 195 0.04 2.87 -4.49
CA LYS A 195 -0.08 1.54 -5.13
C LYS A 195 -0.20 1.64 -6.65
N ASP A 196 -0.86 2.72 -7.11
CA ASP A 196 -1.11 3.00 -8.51
C ASP A 196 -0.02 3.86 -9.18
N PHE A 197 1.07 4.13 -8.47
CA PHE A 197 2.13 4.98 -9.01
C PHE A 197 2.75 4.35 -10.26
N ARG A 198 2.74 5.12 -11.37
CA ARG A 198 3.46 4.87 -12.61
C ARG A 198 4.06 6.19 -13.12
N PRO A 199 5.28 6.19 -13.67
CA PRO A 199 5.86 7.41 -14.22
C PRO A 199 5.09 7.84 -15.47
N ILE A 200 5.12 9.13 -15.79
CA ILE A 200 4.46 9.69 -16.99
C ILE A 200 4.98 9.03 -18.28
N SER A 201 6.23 8.61 -18.29
CA SER A 201 6.86 7.93 -19.42
C SER A 201 6.36 6.50 -19.67
N ASP A 202 5.70 5.88 -18.67
CA ASP A 202 5.16 4.52 -18.73
C ASP A 202 3.81 4.44 -17.99
N PRO A 203 2.74 5.06 -18.52
CA PRO A 203 1.46 5.15 -17.83
C PRO A 203 0.60 3.89 -17.92
N LEU A 204 0.91 2.97 -18.85
CA LEU A 204 0.16 1.74 -19.08
C LEU A 204 0.94 0.51 -18.58
N GLY A 205 0.24 -0.47 -18.05
CA GLY A 205 0.85 -1.75 -17.66
C GLY A 205 -0.08 -2.62 -16.83
N MET A 206 0.51 -3.60 -16.15
CA MET A 206 -0.24 -4.48 -15.27
C MET A 206 -0.79 -3.72 -14.06
N SER A 207 -1.98 -4.10 -13.62
CA SER A 207 -2.60 -3.62 -12.38
C SER A 207 -1.77 -4.00 -11.14
N PRO A 208 -1.98 -3.36 -9.98
CA PRO A 208 -1.22 -3.65 -8.75
C PRO A 208 -1.25 -5.11 -8.29
N THR A 209 -2.33 -5.85 -8.56
CA THR A 209 -2.44 -7.28 -8.26
C THR A 209 -1.80 -8.18 -9.33
N GLY A 210 -1.38 -7.62 -10.46
CA GLY A 210 -0.93 -8.38 -11.64
C GLY A 210 -2.05 -9.12 -12.38
N SER A 211 -3.33 -8.93 -11.98
CA SER A 211 -4.48 -9.69 -12.54
C SER A 211 -5.15 -9.02 -13.73
N GLY A 212 -4.75 -7.79 -14.08
CA GLY A 212 -5.38 -7.00 -15.12
C GLY A 212 -4.51 -5.88 -15.67
N LEU A 213 -5.13 -4.88 -16.25
CA LEU A 213 -4.48 -3.71 -16.85
C LEU A 213 -4.74 -2.45 -16.03
N GLN A 214 -3.77 -1.55 -16.06
CA GLN A 214 -3.85 -0.25 -15.42
C GLN A 214 -3.33 0.84 -16.35
N PHE A 215 -4.07 1.94 -16.40
CA PHE A 215 -3.57 3.25 -16.83
C PHE A 215 -3.42 4.11 -15.58
N SER A 216 -2.27 4.76 -15.41
CA SER A 216 -2.07 5.66 -14.28
C SER A 216 -1.06 6.75 -14.60
N VAL A 217 -1.33 7.96 -14.14
CA VAL A 217 -0.45 9.12 -14.23
C VAL A 217 0.00 9.49 -12.84
N LEU A 218 1.24 9.14 -12.49
CA LEU A 218 1.88 9.39 -11.19
C LEU A 218 1.09 8.86 -9.98
N GLY A 219 0.13 7.94 -10.16
CA GLY A 219 -0.77 7.52 -9.09
C GLY A 219 -1.76 8.60 -8.63
N LEU A 220 -1.88 9.70 -9.38
CA LEU A 220 -2.83 10.79 -9.08
C LEU A 220 -4.16 10.62 -9.79
N PHE A 221 -4.12 10.09 -10.99
CA PHE A 221 -5.29 9.73 -11.78
C PHE A 221 -5.02 8.40 -12.46
N GLY A 222 -5.99 7.49 -12.41
CA GLY A 222 -5.82 6.18 -13.02
C GLY A 222 -7.11 5.38 -13.10
N LEU A 223 -7.02 4.31 -13.88
CA LEU A 223 -8.06 3.34 -14.10
C LEU A 223 -7.43 1.95 -14.10
N SER A 224 -7.99 1.03 -13.34
CA SER A 224 -7.57 -0.37 -13.33
C SER A 224 -8.76 -1.28 -13.61
N VAL A 225 -8.52 -2.33 -14.38
CA VAL A 225 -9.50 -3.38 -14.67
C VAL A 225 -8.80 -4.72 -14.58
N GLY A 226 -9.27 -5.59 -13.70
CA GLY A 226 -8.66 -6.90 -13.49
C GLY A 226 -9.60 -7.88 -12.81
N SER A 227 -9.21 -9.14 -12.80
CA SER A 227 -10.04 -10.19 -12.19
C SER A 227 -10.09 -10.09 -10.65
N GLN A 228 -9.09 -9.49 -10.03
CA GLN A 228 -9.03 -9.29 -8.58
C GLN A 228 -9.50 -7.89 -8.17
N GLU A 229 -9.08 -6.84 -8.89
CA GLU A 229 -9.49 -5.46 -8.62
C GLU A 229 -10.93 -5.17 -9.04
N GLY A 230 -11.49 -5.98 -9.96
CA GLY A 230 -12.70 -5.62 -10.65
C GLY A 230 -12.48 -4.38 -11.51
N PHE A 231 -13.18 -3.31 -11.21
CA PHE A 231 -13.01 -1.99 -11.83
C PHE A 231 -12.66 -0.98 -10.75
N GLU A 232 -11.54 -0.27 -10.89
CA GLU A 232 -11.11 0.74 -9.94
C GLU A 232 -10.71 2.05 -10.63
N ILE A 233 -11.20 3.16 -10.12
CA ILE A 233 -10.77 4.51 -10.47
C ILE A 233 -9.87 5.04 -9.35
N ASN A 234 -8.69 5.52 -9.68
CA ASN A 234 -7.83 6.24 -8.76
C ASN A 234 -7.99 7.75 -8.97
N LEU A 235 -8.32 8.46 -7.91
CA LEU A 235 -8.39 9.91 -7.87
C LEU A 235 -7.53 10.44 -6.72
N LEU A 236 -6.48 11.21 -7.05
CA LEU A 236 -5.55 11.79 -6.08
C LEU A 236 -4.92 10.75 -5.13
N GLY A 237 -4.66 9.55 -5.64
CA GLY A 237 -4.07 8.46 -4.87
C GLY A 237 -5.05 7.61 -4.08
N LEU A 238 -6.35 7.91 -4.12
CA LEU A 238 -7.41 7.16 -3.47
C LEU A 238 -8.17 6.31 -4.48
N GLY A 239 -8.31 5.00 -4.20
CA GLY A 239 -9.03 4.06 -5.04
C GLY A 239 -10.53 4.02 -4.73
N PHE A 240 -11.35 4.05 -5.78
CA PHE A 240 -12.79 3.80 -5.73
C PHE A 240 -13.08 2.63 -6.65
N GLY A 241 -13.49 1.51 -6.10
CA GLY A 241 -13.57 0.26 -6.84
C GLY A 241 -14.90 -0.47 -6.72
N LEU A 242 -15.17 -1.29 -7.72
CA LEU A 242 -16.25 -2.24 -7.76
C LEU A 242 -15.68 -3.63 -8.06
N ASP A 243 -15.64 -4.48 -7.05
CA ASP A 243 -15.31 -5.89 -7.20
C ASP A 243 -16.50 -6.61 -7.85
N LEU A 244 -16.20 -7.52 -8.77
CA LEU A 244 -17.26 -8.26 -9.48
C LEU A 244 -17.45 -9.67 -8.92
N ASN A 245 -16.42 -10.25 -8.31
CA ASN A 245 -16.47 -11.61 -7.77
C ASN A 245 -15.60 -11.78 -6.52
N PRO A 246 -16.21 -11.90 -5.33
CA PRO A 246 -17.62 -11.63 -5.03
C PRO A 246 -17.93 -10.12 -5.10
N PRO A 247 -19.18 -9.73 -5.41
CA PRO A 247 -19.54 -8.33 -5.57
C PRO A 247 -19.30 -7.51 -4.31
N ALA A 248 -18.56 -6.40 -4.45
CA ALA A 248 -18.33 -5.47 -3.36
C ALA A 248 -17.93 -4.08 -3.88
N LEU A 249 -18.28 -3.05 -3.10
CA LEU A 249 -17.83 -1.68 -3.31
C LEU A 249 -16.55 -1.44 -2.46
N ARG A 250 -15.52 -0.87 -3.06
CA ARG A 250 -14.28 -0.50 -2.39
C ARG A 250 -14.21 1.01 -2.27
N LEU A 251 -14.18 1.50 -1.05
CA LEU A 251 -14.16 2.93 -0.77
C LEU A 251 -12.96 3.30 0.11
N PRO A 252 -12.27 4.42 -0.16
CA PRO A 252 -11.29 4.95 0.76
C PRO A 252 -11.94 5.18 2.13
N PHE A 253 -11.21 4.92 3.22
CA PHE A 253 -11.62 5.15 4.62
C PHE A 253 -12.71 4.21 5.16
N VAL A 254 -13.57 3.68 4.29
CA VAL A 254 -14.64 2.74 4.64
C VAL A 254 -14.18 1.29 4.48
N GLY A 255 -13.33 1.05 3.47
CA GLY A 255 -12.88 -0.28 3.12
C GLY A 255 -13.78 -0.95 2.08
N ARG A 256 -13.91 -2.28 2.19
CA ARG A 256 -14.69 -3.12 1.31
C ARG A 256 -16.08 -3.35 1.90
N LEU A 257 -17.12 -3.00 1.14
CA LEU A 257 -18.53 -3.20 1.49
C LEU A 257 -19.13 -4.20 0.49
N GLY A 258 -19.53 -5.37 0.96
CA GLY A 258 -20.09 -6.44 0.14
C GLY A 258 -19.78 -7.81 0.70
N PHE A 259 -19.79 -8.82 -0.14
CA PHE A 259 -19.52 -10.20 0.27
C PHE A 259 -18.02 -10.43 0.49
N ASP A 260 -17.68 -11.25 1.49
CA ASP A 260 -16.29 -11.62 1.78
C ASP A 260 -15.69 -12.46 0.65
N ARG A 261 -14.37 -12.36 0.49
CA ARG A 261 -13.58 -13.20 -0.44
C ARG A 261 -13.25 -14.52 0.19
#